data_97454ab2e0fe861cccc659279b1f6c45
#
_entry.id   97454ab2e0fe861cccc659279b1f6c45
#
_cell.length_a   1.000
_cell.length_b   1.000
_cell.length_c   1.000
_cell.angle_alpha   90.00
_cell.angle_beta   90.00
_cell.angle_gamma   90.00
#
_symmetry.space_group_name_H-M   'P 1'
#
loop_
_entity.id
_entity.type
_entity.pdbx_description
1 polymer ?
#
loop_
_entity_poly.entity_id
_entity_poly.type
_entity_poly.pdbx_seq_one_letter_code
_entity_poly.pdbx_strand_id
1 'polypeptide(L)'
;MKKTFALFLLMLVSMMAFSQKQISAIVKQETRLTARGNSNELILKAMAQYKGSEDSIKINSIKINLKGTTEIADVEKIKVFTTGLTDCQNNKFFDEAVLIGSCNPQEGDFTCELNGSFLKGINYLWLTMDLADDAIEGNFVDMSLLSIDTETEVFELKS
;
A
#
# COMPACT_ATOMS: atom_id res chain seq x y z
N MET A 1 -10.13 28.22 45.90
CA MET A 1 -10.25 28.48 44.48
C MET A 1 -8.96 28.22 43.67
N LYS A 2 -7.74 28.58 44.14
CA LYS A 2 -6.48 28.32 43.38
C LYS A 2 -6.09 26.84 43.23
N LYS A 3 -6.44 25.96 44.19
CA LYS A 3 -6.11 24.54 44.14
C LYS A 3 -7.01 23.73 43.19
N THR A 4 -8.27 24.13 43.00
CA THR A 4 -9.21 23.50 42.06
C THR A 4 -8.89 23.84 40.59
N PHE A 5 -8.35 25.03 40.32
CA PHE A 5 -7.95 25.43 38.98
C PHE A 5 -6.71 24.67 38.48
N ALA A 6 -5.74 24.44 39.40
CA ALA A 6 -4.53 23.65 39.07
C ALA A 6 -4.87 22.19 38.75
N LEU A 7 -5.85 21.59 39.43
CA LEU A 7 -6.28 20.22 39.19
C LEU A 7 -7.00 20.07 37.81
N PHE A 8 -7.78 21.09 37.44
CA PHE A 8 -8.47 21.11 36.13
C PHE A 8 -7.48 21.33 34.97
N LEU A 9 -6.45 22.13 35.16
CA LEU A 9 -5.39 22.33 34.17
C LEU A 9 -4.54 21.06 33.98
N LEU A 10 -4.26 20.31 35.06
CA LEU A 10 -3.53 19.05 35.00
C LEU A 10 -4.35 17.96 34.28
N MET A 11 -5.67 17.96 34.40
CA MET A 11 -6.57 17.03 33.71
C MET A 11 -6.68 17.34 32.21
N LEU A 12 -6.58 18.62 31.82
CA LEU A 12 -6.58 19.02 30.39
C LEU A 12 -5.28 18.65 29.67
N VAL A 13 -4.14 18.67 30.36
CA VAL A 13 -2.83 18.30 29.79
C VAL A 13 -2.72 16.77 29.58
N SER A 14 -3.42 15.97 30.38
CA SER A 14 -3.41 14.51 30.22
C SER A 14 -4.25 14.01 29.03
N MET A 15 -5.04 14.87 28.37
CA MET A 15 -5.83 14.54 27.17
C MET A 15 -5.10 14.81 25.85
N MET A 16 -3.87 15.31 25.87
CA MET A 16 -3.04 15.26 24.68
C MET A 16 -2.49 13.84 24.48
N ALA A 17 -3.38 12.90 24.15
CA ALA A 17 -2.98 11.63 23.62
C ALA A 17 -2.24 11.92 22.30
N PHE A 18 -0.93 11.77 22.31
CA PHE A 18 -0.17 11.70 21.08
C PHE A 18 -0.81 10.61 20.22
N SER A 19 -1.43 11.01 19.11
CA SER A 19 -1.88 10.04 18.12
C SER A 19 -0.64 9.32 17.61
N GLN A 20 -0.38 8.16 18.19
CA GLN A 20 0.72 7.32 17.75
C GLN A 20 0.30 6.75 16.39
N LYS A 21 1.11 6.96 15.36
CA LYS A 21 0.82 6.37 14.04
C LYS A 21 0.61 4.88 14.19
N GLN A 22 -0.57 4.41 13.77
CA GLN A 22 -0.96 3.01 13.90
C GLN A 22 -0.37 2.14 12.81
N ILE A 23 0.05 2.77 11.69
CA ILE A 23 0.60 2.08 10.52
C ILE A 23 2.04 2.54 10.26
N SER A 24 2.87 1.57 9.91
CA SER A 24 4.20 1.79 9.33
C SER A 24 4.39 0.80 8.19
N ALA A 25 5.05 1.19 7.11
CA ALA A 25 5.27 0.31 5.97
C ALA A 25 6.69 0.41 5.43
N ILE A 26 7.15 -0.71 4.88
CA ILE A 26 8.40 -0.82 4.12
C ILE A 26 8.05 -1.39 2.75
N VAL A 27 8.58 -0.79 1.70
CA VAL A 27 8.37 -1.20 0.31
C VAL A 27 9.65 -1.79 -0.24
N LYS A 28 9.51 -2.91 -0.95
CA LYS A 28 10.58 -3.56 -1.70
C LYS A 28 10.21 -3.58 -3.18
N GLN A 29 11.07 -3.01 -4.00
CA GLN A 29 10.96 -3.10 -5.45
C GLN A 29 11.41 -4.48 -5.91
N GLU A 30 10.65 -5.09 -6.81
CA GLU A 30 11.03 -6.34 -7.48
C GLU A 30 11.54 -6.00 -8.89
N THR A 31 12.84 -6.22 -9.10
CA THR A 31 13.49 -6.00 -10.39
C THR A 31 13.66 -7.34 -11.10
N ARG A 32 12.88 -7.57 -12.14
CA ARG A 32 13.00 -8.77 -12.99
C ARG A 32 12.69 -8.43 -14.44
N LEU A 33 13.17 -9.26 -15.34
CA LEU A 33 12.73 -9.21 -16.73
C LEU A 33 11.28 -9.69 -16.81
N THR A 34 10.49 -8.96 -17.55
CA THR A 34 9.10 -9.33 -17.84
C THR A 34 8.86 -9.34 -19.34
N ALA A 35 7.76 -9.94 -19.78
CA ALA A 35 7.40 -10.06 -21.19
C ALA A 35 6.05 -9.38 -21.45
N ARG A 36 5.90 -8.83 -22.65
CA ARG A 36 4.61 -8.31 -23.12
C ARG A 36 3.53 -9.38 -23.04
N GLY A 37 2.30 -8.94 -22.74
CA GLY A 37 1.15 -9.84 -22.57
C GLY A 37 1.15 -10.62 -21.26
N ASN A 38 2.19 -10.49 -20.41
CA ASN A 38 2.20 -11.13 -19.11
C ASN A 38 1.20 -10.46 -18.17
N SER A 39 0.47 -11.27 -17.41
CA SER A 39 -0.44 -10.81 -16.38
C SER A 39 0.17 -10.99 -14.99
N ASN A 40 -0.20 -10.09 -14.09
CA ASN A 40 0.20 -10.09 -12.68
C ASN A 40 1.72 -10.09 -12.46
N GLU A 41 2.47 -9.37 -13.29
CA GLU A 41 3.90 -9.16 -13.05
C GLU A 41 4.12 -8.38 -11.76
N LEU A 42 4.84 -9.00 -10.83
CA LEU A 42 5.09 -8.40 -9.52
C LEU A 42 6.09 -7.25 -9.63
N ILE A 43 5.67 -6.05 -9.24
CA ILE A 43 6.48 -4.82 -9.26
C ILE A 43 6.91 -4.41 -7.87
N LEU A 44 5.98 -4.41 -6.91
CA LEU A 44 6.24 -4.01 -5.53
C LEU A 44 5.69 -5.01 -4.53
N LYS A 45 6.45 -5.22 -3.45
CA LYS A 45 5.98 -5.84 -2.21
C LYS A 45 6.01 -4.79 -1.10
N ALA A 46 4.89 -4.56 -0.44
CA ALA A 46 4.83 -3.71 0.74
C ALA A 46 4.55 -4.55 1.99
N MET A 47 5.33 -4.31 3.05
CA MET A 47 5.11 -4.86 4.38
C MET A 47 4.56 -3.75 5.25
N ALA A 48 3.27 -3.81 5.60
CA ALA A 48 2.58 -2.82 6.40
C ALA A 48 2.31 -3.38 7.81
N GLN A 49 2.91 -2.77 8.82
CA GLN A 49 2.65 -3.13 10.21
C GLN A 49 1.50 -2.29 10.77
N TYR A 50 0.42 -2.95 11.19
CA TYR A 50 -0.68 -2.34 11.93
C TYR A 50 -0.58 -2.64 13.43
N LYS A 51 -0.60 -1.58 14.27
CA LYS A 51 -0.44 -1.63 15.75
C LYS A 51 -1.63 -1.02 16.50
N GLY A 52 -2.76 -0.80 15.83
CA GLY A 52 -3.96 -0.24 16.48
C GLY A 52 -4.53 -1.11 17.58
N SER A 53 -5.55 -0.58 18.28
CA SER A 53 -6.28 -1.29 19.34
C SER A 53 -7.17 -2.39 18.80
N GLU A 54 -7.76 -2.17 17.65
CA GLU A 54 -8.67 -3.11 16.98
C GLU A 54 -7.91 -4.28 16.35
N ASP A 55 -8.59 -5.40 16.14
CA ASP A 55 -8.01 -6.59 15.50
C ASP A 55 -7.73 -6.40 14.02
N SER A 56 -8.44 -5.47 13.38
CA SER A 56 -8.25 -5.10 11.98
C SER A 56 -8.62 -3.65 11.71
N ILE A 57 -8.10 -3.11 10.59
CA ILE A 57 -8.43 -1.79 10.07
C ILE A 57 -8.70 -1.87 8.58
N LYS A 58 -9.77 -1.24 8.11
CA LYS A 58 -10.10 -1.21 6.68
C LYS A 58 -9.09 -0.35 5.91
N ILE A 59 -8.67 -0.83 4.73
CA ILE A 59 -7.89 -0.08 3.76
C ILE A 59 -8.87 0.46 2.71
N ASN A 60 -8.87 1.78 2.52
CA ASN A 60 -9.74 2.44 1.54
C ASN A 60 -9.06 2.51 0.17
N SER A 61 -7.80 2.93 0.14
CA SER A 61 -7.06 3.11 -1.10
C SER A 61 -5.54 3.14 -0.89
N ILE A 62 -4.82 3.11 -2.00
CA ILE A 62 -3.40 3.47 -2.06
C ILE A 62 -3.21 4.58 -3.07
N LYS A 63 -2.21 5.43 -2.83
CA LYS A 63 -1.72 6.40 -3.81
C LYS A 63 -0.41 5.89 -4.40
N ILE A 64 -0.35 5.86 -5.70
CA ILE A 64 0.79 5.35 -6.47
C ILE A 64 1.16 6.29 -7.61
N ASN A 65 2.35 6.10 -8.18
CA ASN A 65 2.72 6.65 -9.49
C ASN A 65 3.55 5.64 -10.29
N LEU A 66 3.65 5.88 -11.59
CA LEU A 66 4.41 5.08 -12.55
C LEU A 66 5.70 5.79 -13.01
N LYS A 67 6.27 6.64 -12.15
CA LYS A 67 7.50 7.35 -12.46
C LYS A 67 8.65 6.35 -12.62
N GLY A 68 9.25 6.33 -13.81
CA GLY A 68 10.27 5.32 -14.18
C GLY A 68 9.76 4.35 -15.25
N THR A 69 8.44 4.24 -15.44
CA THR A 69 7.86 3.54 -16.60
C THR A 69 8.13 4.36 -17.86
N THR A 70 8.69 3.73 -18.89
CA THR A 70 9.06 4.37 -20.15
C THR A 70 7.82 4.81 -20.94
N GLU A 71 6.84 3.91 -21.05
CA GLU A 71 5.58 4.13 -21.79
C GLU A 71 4.41 3.57 -20.95
N ILE A 72 3.49 4.44 -20.55
CA ILE A 72 2.35 4.05 -19.71
C ILE A 72 1.39 3.13 -20.45
N ALA A 73 1.29 3.28 -21.78
CA ALA A 73 0.45 2.42 -22.63
C ALA A 73 0.88 0.95 -22.61
N ASP A 74 2.14 0.65 -22.24
CA ASP A 74 2.61 -0.73 -22.07
C ASP A 74 1.99 -1.44 -20.84
N VAL A 75 1.35 -0.68 -19.94
CA VAL A 75 0.66 -1.20 -18.75
C VAL A 75 -0.84 -1.20 -19.00
N GLU A 76 -1.46 -2.37 -19.04
CA GLU A 76 -2.90 -2.51 -19.24
C GLU A 76 -3.68 -2.31 -17.94
N LYS A 77 -3.16 -2.88 -16.83
CA LYS A 77 -3.85 -2.90 -15.54
C LYS A 77 -2.87 -2.92 -14.38
N ILE A 78 -3.24 -2.29 -13.29
CA ILE A 78 -2.58 -2.41 -12.00
C ILE A 78 -3.50 -3.15 -11.06
N LYS A 79 -2.95 -4.12 -10.31
CA LYS A 79 -3.70 -4.94 -9.36
C LYS A 79 -3.00 -4.95 -8.01
N VAL A 80 -3.80 -4.95 -6.96
CA VAL A 80 -3.31 -5.02 -5.58
C VAL A 80 -3.87 -6.26 -4.91
N PHE A 81 -2.97 -7.11 -4.45
CA PHE A 81 -3.31 -8.34 -3.73
C PHE A 81 -2.84 -8.24 -2.29
N THR A 82 -3.45 -9.05 -1.42
CA THR A 82 -2.97 -9.26 -0.05
C THR A 82 -2.88 -10.74 0.26
N THR A 83 -1.91 -11.10 1.07
CA THR A 83 -1.78 -12.43 1.71
C THR A 83 -1.99 -12.34 3.22
N GLY A 84 -2.59 -11.24 3.70
CA GLY A 84 -2.79 -10.99 5.12
C GLY A 84 -1.45 -10.99 5.87
N LEU A 85 -1.32 -11.81 6.90
CA LEU A 85 -0.12 -11.93 7.73
C LEU A 85 0.93 -12.91 7.17
N THR A 86 0.66 -13.57 6.04
CA THR A 86 1.56 -14.57 5.47
C THR A 86 2.57 -13.93 4.52
N ASP A 87 3.86 -14.08 4.82
CA ASP A 87 4.95 -13.71 3.89
C ASP A 87 5.17 -14.84 2.88
N CYS A 88 4.54 -14.71 1.72
CA CYS A 88 4.75 -15.65 0.62
C CYS A 88 6.08 -15.38 -0.06
N GLN A 89 7.00 -16.33 0.04
CA GLN A 89 8.26 -16.28 -0.68
C GLN A 89 8.15 -17.02 -2.02
N ASN A 90 8.87 -16.54 -3.04
CA ASN A 90 9.12 -17.26 -4.30
C ASN A 90 7.89 -17.68 -5.11
N ASN A 91 7.19 -16.74 -5.74
CA ASN A 91 6.09 -16.97 -6.70
C ASN A 91 4.86 -17.72 -6.16
N LYS A 92 4.85 -18.13 -4.89
CA LYS A 92 3.69 -18.78 -4.25
C LYS A 92 2.62 -17.81 -3.79
N PHE A 93 2.85 -16.50 -3.92
CA PHE A 93 1.86 -15.55 -3.43
C PHE A 93 0.51 -15.69 -4.16
N PHE A 94 0.50 -16.09 -5.43
CA PHE A 94 -0.73 -16.28 -6.19
C PHE A 94 -1.65 -17.38 -5.65
N ASP A 95 -1.10 -18.38 -4.96
CA ASP A 95 -1.91 -19.48 -4.41
C ASP A 95 -2.70 -19.05 -3.17
N GLU A 96 -2.21 -18.01 -2.46
CA GLU A 96 -2.79 -17.51 -1.20
C GLU A 96 -3.29 -16.06 -1.31
N ALA A 97 -2.96 -15.37 -2.41
CA ALA A 97 -3.25 -13.96 -2.57
C ALA A 97 -4.72 -13.69 -2.92
N VAL A 98 -5.29 -12.73 -2.22
CA VAL A 98 -6.64 -12.22 -2.50
C VAL A 98 -6.52 -10.87 -3.20
N LEU A 99 -7.16 -10.74 -4.37
CA LEU A 99 -7.26 -9.45 -5.07
C LEU A 99 -8.16 -8.51 -4.25
N ILE A 100 -7.61 -7.37 -3.82
CA ILE A 100 -8.34 -6.38 -3.03
C ILE A 100 -8.59 -5.06 -3.78
N GLY A 101 -8.01 -4.88 -4.95
CA GLY A 101 -8.27 -3.73 -5.81
C GLY A 101 -7.57 -3.80 -7.14
N SER A 102 -8.10 -3.04 -8.10
CA SER A 102 -7.47 -2.84 -9.40
C SER A 102 -7.80 -1.46 -9.96
N CYS A 103 -6.89 -0.89 -10.73
CA CYS A 103 -7.06 0.40 -11.37
C CYS A 103 -6.35 0.47 -12.72
N ASN A 104 -6.76 1.42 -13.56
CA ASN A 104 -6.08 1.68 -14.81
C ASN A 104 -4.84 2.55 -14.56
N PRO A 105 -3.76 2.38 -15.35
CA PRO A 105 -2.60 3.25 -15.26
C PRO A 105 -2.96 4.69 -15.62
N GLN A 106 -2.32 5.65 -14.95
CA GLN A 106 -2.51 7.09 -15.20
C GLN A 106 -1.17 7.81 -15.08
N GLU A 107 -1.06 8.98 -15.72
CA GLU A 107 0.07 9.87 -15.53
C GLU A 107 0.06 10.55 -14.16
N GLY A 108 1.25 10.80 -13.61
CA GLY A 108 1.41 11.44 -12.31
C GLY A 108 1.02 10.56 -11.14
N ASP A 109 0.63 11.20 -10.04
CA ASP A 109 0.16 10.52 -8.86
C ASP A 109 -1.33 10.23 -8.99
N PHE A 110 -1.76 9.00 -8.71
CA PHE A 110 -3.17 8.62 -8.76
C PHE A 110 -3.54 7.61 -7.67
N THR A 111 -4.83 7.47 -7.45
CA THR A 111 -5.40 6.62 -6.40
C THR A 111 -5.96 5.32 -6.97
N CYS A 112 -5.65 4.22 -6.29
CA CYS A 112 -6.23 2.92 -6.55
C CYS A 112 -7.11 2.53 -5.35
N GLU A 113 -8.42 2.42 -5.56
CA GLU A 113 -9.39 2.04 -4.53
C GLU A 113 -9.22 0.58 -4.15
N LEU A 114 -9.32 0.28 -2.86
CA LEU A 114 -9.13 -1.04 -2.30
C LEU A 114 -10.35 -1.48 -1.48
N ASN A 115 -10.57 -2.77 -1.46
CA ASN A 115 -11.58 -3.41 -0.61
C ASN A 115 -10.90 -4.52 0.21
N GLY A 116 -10.15 -4.13 1.22
CA GLY A 116 -9.39 -5.04 2.08
C GLY A 116 -9.23 -4.48 3.48
N SER A 117 -8.52 -5.23 4.31
CA SER A 117 -8.20 -4.81 5.68
C SER A 117 -6.80 -5.27 6.07
N PHE A 118 -6.13 -4.50 6.91
CA PHE A 118 -4.96 -4.96 7.65
C PHE A 118 -5.40 -5.61 8.95
N LEU A 119 -4.88 -6.78 9.23
CA LEU A 119 -4.97 -7.44 10.52
C LEU A 119 -3.87 -6.90 11.45
N LYS A 120 -4.09 -7.00 12.75
CA LYS A 120 -3.06 -6.62 13.72
C LYS A 120 -1.80 -7.44 13.53
N GLY A 121 -0.67 -6.76 13.24
CA GLY A 121 0.60 -7.40 12.90
C GLY A 121 1.17 -6.89 11.57
N ILE A 122 2.05 -7.67 10.95
CA ILE A 122 2.67 -7.35 9.67
C ILE A 122 1.83 -7.96 8.55
N ASN A 123 1.29 -7.09 7.69
CA ASN A 123 0.49 -7.45 6.53
C ASN A 123 1.31 -7.30 5.25
N TYR A 124 1.01 -8.09 4.26
CA TYR A 124 1.71 -8.09 2.99
C TYR A 124 0.77 -7.68 1.85
N LEU A 125 1.17 -6.63 1.13
CA LEU A 125 0.55 -6.19 -0.11
C LEU A 125 1.49 -6.49 -1.28
N TRP A 126 0.91 -6.92 -2.38
CA TRP A 126 1.60 -7.27 -3.62
C TRP A 126 0.98 -6.46 -4.74
N LEU A 127 1.77 -5.55 -5.32
CA LEU A 127 1.34 -4.68 -6.40
C LEU A 127 1.91 -5.24 -7.70
N THR A 128 1.01 -5.55 -8.62
CA THR A 128 1.33 -6.17 -9.89
C THR A 128 0.84 -5.32 -11.05
N MET A 129 1.41 -5.56 -12.22
CA MET A 129 0.96 -5.01 -13.49
C MET A 129 0.59 -6.13 -14.47
N ASP A 130 -0.47 -5.93 -15.24
CA ASP A 130 -0.71 -6.64 -16.48
C ASP A 130 -0.08 -5.80 -17.61
N LEU A 131 0.70 -6.43 -18.45
CA LEU A 131 1.37 -5.79 -19.57
C LEU A 131 0.59 -6.00 -20.86
N ALA A 132 0.52 -4.95 -21.66
CA ALA A 132 -0.15 -5.01 -22.95
C ALA A 132 0.52 -6.02 -23.91
N ASP A 133 -0.28 -6.66 -24.74
CA ASP A 133 0.21 -7.63 -25.75
C ASP A 133 1.12 -6.96 -26.78
N ASP A 134 0.93 -5.67 -27.02
CA ASP A 134 1.68 -4.83 -27.95
C ASP A 134 2.72 -3.92 -27.27
N ALA A 135 2.99 -4.16 -25.97
CA ALA A 135 4.03 -3.43 -25.25
C ALA A 135 5.37 -3.47 -25.99
N ILE A 136 6.09 -2.37 -25.93
CA ILE A 136 7.32 -2.17 -26.70
C ILE A 136 8.49 -2.86 -25.98
N GLU A 137 9.17 -3.76 -26.71
CA GLU A 137 10.35 -4.44 -26.19
C GLU A 137 11.49 -3.46 -25.86
N GLY A 138 12.08 -3.62 -24.68
CA GLY A 138 13.14 -2.74 -24.20
C GLY A 138 12.65 -1.59 -23.31
N ASN A 139 11.35 -1.37 -23.21
CA ASN A 139 10.78 -0.43 -22.24
C ASN A 139 10.87 -0.98 -20.81
N PHE A 140 10.89 -0.06 -19.86
CA PHE A 140 10.88 -0.36 -18.43
C PHE A 140 9.50 -0.07 -17.85
N VAL A 141 9.06 -0.91 -16.92
CA VAL A 141 7.88 -0.68 -16.09
C VAL A 141 8.31 -0.54 -14.63
N ASP A 142 7.81 0.51 -13.98
CA ASP A 142 8.15 0.85 -12.61
C ASP A 142 6.94 1.46 -11.89
N MET A 143 6.90 1.33 -10.57
CA MET A 143 5.84 1.86 -9.73
C MET A 143 6.39 2.30 -8.38
N SER A 144 5.88 3.40 -7.85
CA SER A 144 6.11 3.80 -6.47
C SER A 144 4.80 3.81 -5.69
N LEU A 145 4.82 3.26 -4.49
CA LEU A 145 3.75 3.40 -3.51
C LEU A 145 4.03 4.64 -2.66
N LEU A 146 3.12 5.62 -2.69
CA LEU A 146 3.27 6.93 -2.05
C LEU A 146 2.57 6.99 -0.70
N SER A 147 1.33 6.48 -0.62
CA SER A 147 0.59 6.42 0.63
C SER A 147 -0.38 5.25 0.67
N ILE A 148 -0.79 4.91 1.90
CA ILE A 148 -1.86 3.95 2.19
C ILE A 148 -2.91 4.72 3.00
N ASP A 149 -4.14 4.77 2.49
CA ASP A 149 -5.30 5.37 3.14
C ASP A 149 -6.14 4.30 3.83
N THR A 150 -6.44 4.51 5.10
CA THR A 150 -7.27 3.64 5.92
C THR A 150 -8.44 4.41 6.49
N GLU A 151 -9.37 3.74 7.13
CA GLU A 151 -10.53 4.40 7.75
C GLU A 151 -10.16 5.38 8.88
N THR A 152 -8.93 5.33 9.42
CA THR A 152 -8.51 6.18 10.55
C THR A 152 -7.39 7.16 10.21
N GLU A 153 -6.52 6.84 9.25
CA GLU A 153 -5.37 7.68 8.90
C GLU A 153 -4.88 7.44 7.47
N VAL A 154 -4.21 8.46 6.92
CA VAL A 154 -3.39 8.32 5.71
C VAL A 154 -1.94 8.17 6.14
N PHE A 155 -1.34 7.05 5.78
CA PHE A 155 0.07 6.79 6.01
C PHE A 155 0.89 7.14 4.76
N GLU A 156 1.70 8.21 4.84
CA GLU A 156 2.63 8.61 3.78
C GLU A 156 3.93 7.81 3.86
N LEU A 157 4.33 7.20 2.74
CA LEU A 157 5.63 6.57 2.64
C LEU A 157 6.70 7.61 2.30
N LYS A 158 7.86 7.47 2.93
CA LYS A 158 9.02 8.32 2.59
C LYS A 158 9.65 7.75 1.32
N SER A 159 9.67 8.56 0.28
CA SER A 159 10.44 8.34 -0.94
C SER A 159 11.94 8.42 -0.67
#